data_a04c44dbeb6ec599b74ab88e8d892682
#
_entry.id   a04c44dbeb6ec599b74ab88e8d892682
#
_cell.length_a   1.000
_cell.length_b   1.000
_cell.length_c   1.000
_cell.angle_alpha   90.00
_cell.angle_beta   90.00
_cell.angle_gamma   90.00
#
_symmetry.space_group_name_H-M   'P 1'
#
loop_
_entity.id
_entity.type
_entity.pdbx_description
1 polymer ?
#
loop_
_entity_poly.entity_id
_entity_poly.type
_entity_poly.pdbx_seq_one_letter_code
_entity_poly.pdbx_strand_id
1 'polypeptide(L)'
;MTYDLLIVGGGINGCAIAREAALNGWSVLLVERDDLASHTSSASTKLIHGGLRYLEHYDFRLVAHALRERELLLRAAPHLIRPMRFVLPHENAVRPWWLVRLGLLFYDRLGGRSSLPRSRGLKRSDAAYVAPLKGGGRGFVYSDAYVDDARLTVLNAMDAAEHGAEVLTRTALMGARREDGLWRARLPDGREVAARAIVNAAGPWVAELLGRLGVNAAAGVRLVKGSHIVVPKLYEGDHAYILQQPDRRIVFAIPYEGGTEVGTTDMPVDRPEDARIDESEIAYLCEAVNRYFARQVAPEDVISTWSGVRPLYDDGASEARQVTRDYVLELDANGPSLLSVFGGKITTARHLAEEAVAKLAPALGRDAAPMTRGRPFPGGGFSDFDGYLAHVRERRPWLGEARSERMARAYGTMLDAMLAGVRDEAGMGEAFGGGLTEVEARWIFEREWALTPEDALERRSKLGLHMTAAERTVFTAWWTASLESPSTRSPMPPVDRSISSGLS
;
A
#
# COMPACT_ATOMS: atom_id res chain seq x y z
N MET A 1 -5.25 21.23 -23.39
CA MET A 1 -4.05 21.29 -22.54
C MET A 1 -3.17 20.08 -22.86
N THR A 2 -1.85 20.23 -22.92
CA THR A 2 -0.94 19.11 -23.19
C THR A 2 -0.20 18.79 -21.90
N TYR A 3 -0.28 17.55 -21.43
CA TYR A 3 0.44 17.06 -20.27
C TYR A 3 1.83 16.54 -20.66
N ASP A 4 2.79 16.66 -19.76
CA ASP A 4 4.07 15.95 -19.91
C ASP A 4 3.84 14.44 -19.78
N LEU A 5 3.05 14.02 -18.78
CA LEU A 5 2.70 12.62 -18.55
C LEU A 5 1.20 12.40 -18.46
N LEU A 6 0.71 11.36 -19.13
CA LEU A 6 -0.55 10.67 -18.82
C LEU A 6 -0.21 9.34 -18.14
N ILE A 7 -0.60 9.20 -16.88
CA ILE A 7 -0.37 7.97 -16.10
C ILE A 7 -1.67 7.18 -16.04
N VAL A 8 -1.64 5.91 -16.43
CA VAL A 8 -2.79 5.02 -16.42
C VAL A 8 -2.63 4.00 -15.30
N GLY A 9 -3.48 4.12 -14.27
CA GLY A 9 -3.51 3.26 -13.10
C GLY A 9 -3.22 4.00 -11.79
N GLY A 10 -4.18 4.01 -10.87
CA GLY A 10 -4.14 4.64 -9.54
C GLY A 10 -3.68 3.70 -8.43
N GLY A 11 -2.89 2.68 -8.75
CA GLY A 11 -2.18 1.84 -7.79
C GLY A 11 -0.91 2.52 -7.26
N ILE A 12 -0.21 1.83 -6.35
CA ILE A 12 0.98 2.39 -5.67
C ILE A 12 2.05 2.89 -6.64
N ASN A 13 2.30 2.18 -7.75
CA ASN A 13 3.31 2.57 -8.73
C ASN A 13 2.90 3.83 -9.48
N GLY A 14 1.66 3.90 -10.00
CA GLY A 14 1.17 5.07 -10.75
C GLY A 14 1.11 6.31 -9.87
N CYS A 15 0.60 6.19 -8.64
CA CYS A 15 0.54 7.30 -7.70
C CYS A 15 1.94 7.79 -7.28
N ALA A 16 2.90 6.87 -7.08
CA ALA A 16 4.28 7.23 -6.75
C ALA A 16 4.99 7.92 -7.93
N ILE A 17 4.77 7.48 -9.17
CA ILE A 17 5.31 8.13 -10.37
C ILE A 17 4.67 9.52 -10.56
N ALA A 18 3.35 9.64 -10.33
CA ALA A 18 2.68 10.95 -10.37
C ALA A 18 3.28 11.93 -9.35
N ARG A 19 3.53 11.46 -8.12
CA ARG A 19 4.18 12.23 -7.06
C ARG A 19 5.58 12.70 -7.45
N GLU A 20 6.43 11.79 -7.90
CA GLU A 20 7.80 12.10 -8.29
C GLU A 20 7.85 13.08 -9.47
N ALA A 21 7.01 12.87 -10.49
CA ALA A 21 6.93 13.75 -11.67
C ALA A 21 6.40 15.16 -11.32
N ALA A 22 5.32 15.24 -10.54
CA ALA A 22 4.75 16.51 -10.11
C ALA A 22 5.72 17.33 -9.25
N LEU A 23 6.48 16.67 -8.36
CA LEU A 23 7.54 17.30 -7.57
C LEU A 23 8.72 17.81 -8.42
N ASN A 24 8.96 17.20 -9.57
CA ASN A 24 9.90 17.69 -10.59
C ASN A 24 9.29 18.81 -11.45
N GLY A 25 8.08 19.28 -11.18
CA GLY A 25 7.40 20.35 -11.92
C GLY A 25 6.84 19.92 -13.27
N TRP A 26 6.64 18.63 -13.50
CA TRP A 26 6.02 18.13 -14.73
C TRP A 26 4.50 18.22 -14.62
N SER A 27 3.84 18.51 -15.75
CA SER A 27 2.38 18.47 -15.82
C SER A 27 1.91 17.02 -15.97
N VAL A 28 1.11 16.55 -14.99
CA VAL A 28 0.70 15.16 -14.87
C VAL A 28 -0.81 15.05 -14.86
N LEU A 29 -1.33 14.11 -15.66
CA LEU A 29 -2.70 13.60 -15.53
C LEU A 29 -2.61 12.12 -15.15
N LEU A 30 -3.18 11.75 -14.01
CA LEU A 30 -3.37 10.36 -13.60
C LEU A 30 -4.84 9.98 -13.78
N VAL A 31 -5.09 8.89 -14.51
CA VAL A 31 -6.42 8.30 -14.68
C VAL A 31 -6.48 6.91 -14.06
N GLU A 32 -7.52 6.66 -13.27
CA GLU A 32 -7.82 5.37 -12.65
C GLU A 32 -9.26 4.97 -12.99
N ARG A 33 -9.44 3.77 -13.54
CA ARG A 33 -10.76 3.31 -13.99
C ARG A 33 -11.75 3.05 -12.86
N ASP A 34 -11.21 2.69 -11.68
CA ASP A 34 -11.98 2.42 -10.46
C ASP A 34 -11.63 3.47 -9.39
N ASP A 35 -11.37 3.04 -8.17
CA ASP A 35 -10.88 3.91 -7.09
C ASP A 35 -9.36 3.75 -6.91
N LEU A 36 -8.73 4.73 -6.27
CA LEU A 36 -7.32 4.61 -5.86
C LEU A 36 -7.12 3.37 -4.97
N ALA A 37 -6.06 2.62 -5.26
CA ALA A 37 -5.72 1.39 -4.54
C ALA A 37 -6.78 0.27 -4.58
N SER A 38 -7.79 0.31 -5.45
CA SER A 38 -8.94 -0.62 -5.44
C SER A 38 -8.58 -2.09 -5.70
N HIS A 39 -7.37 -2.37 -6.18
CA HIS A 39 -6.94 -3.72 -6.54
C HIS A 39 -5.72 -4.17 -5.69
N THR A 40 -4.63 -4.62 -6.33
CA THR A 40 -3.46 -5.18 -5.67
C THR A 40 -2.86 -4.27 -4.59
N SER A 41 -2.97 -2.95 -4.73
CA SER A 41 -2.36 -1.97 -3.82
C SER A 41 -3.05 -1.86 -2.45
N SER A 42 -4.26 -2.39 -2.25
CA SER A 42 -4.90 -2.53 -0.93
C SER A 42 -4.96 -3.99 -0.46
N ALA A 43 -4.55 -4.92 -1.32
CA ALA A 43 -4.63 -6.35 -1.07
C ALA A 43 -3.24 -6.97 -0.78
N SER A 44 -2.29 -6.19 -0.29
CA SER A 44 -0.97 -6.65 0.13
C SER A 44 -1.02 -7.28 1.54
N THR A 45 0.08 -7.86 1.96
CA THR A 45 0.32 -8.32 3.35
C THR A 45 0.66 -7.13 4.29
N LYS A 46 0.45 -5.89 3.86
CA LYS A 46 0.64 -4.64 4.63
C LYS A 46 2.00 -4.49 5.29
N LEU A 47 3.06 -4.93 4.61
CA LEU A 47 4.43 -4.92 5.10
C LEU A 47 5.36 -4.08 4.23
N ILE A 48 6.19 -3.29 4.87
CA ILE A 48 7.40 -2.68 4.30
C ILE A 48 8.59 -3.49 4.82
N HIS A 49 9.10 -4.38 3.97
CA HIS A 49 10.07 -5.36 4.39
C HIS A 49 11.13 -5.66 3.33
N GLY A 50 12.31 -6.12 3.77
CA GLY A 50 13.40 -6.49 2.87
C GLY A 50 13.19 -7.81 2.13
N GLY A 51 12.24 -8.64 2.57
CA GLY A 51 12.01 -9.95 1.98
C GLY A 51 13.09 -10.98 2.33
N LEU A 52 13.18 -11.35 3.60
CA LEU A 52 14.18 -12.32 4.13
C LEU A 52 14.31 -13.59 3.26
N ARG A 53 13.21 -14.08 2.68
CA ARG A 53 13.19 -15.26 1.81
C ARG A 53 14.04 -15.09 0.54
N TYR A 54 14.23 -13.86 0.04
CA TYR A 54 15.01 -13.63 -1.19
C TYR A 54 16.50 -13.90 -0.99
N LEU A 55 17.00 -13.91 0.24
CA LEU A 55 18.38 -14.33 0.54
C LEU A 55 18.65 -15.78 0.14
N GLU A 56 17.62 -16.64 0.09
CA GLU A 56 17.75 -18.02 -0.36
C GLU A 56 17.96 -18.16 -1.87
N HIS A 57 17.56 -17.13 -2.61
CA HIS A 57 17.76 -17.02 -4.05
C HIS A 57 18.99 -16.18 -4.41
N TYR A 58 19.80 -15.80 -3.40
CA TYR A 58 21.00 -14.95 -3.54
C TYR A 58 20.68 -13.53 -4.07
N ASP A 59 19.44 -13.06 -3.95
CA ASP A 59 19.00 -11.72 -4.38
C ASP A 59 19.41 -10.63 -3.39
N PHE A 60 20.69 -10.57 -3.03
CA PHE A 60 21.21 -9.64 -2.02
C PHE A 60 20.99 -8.17 -2.38
N ARG A 61 21.03 -7.83 -3.68
CA ARG A 61 20.80 -6.46 -4.15
C ARG A 61 19.37 -6.02 -3.89
N LEU A 62 18.39 -6.88 -4.22
CA LEU A 62 16.98 -6.63 -4.00
C LEU A 62 16.69 -6.43 -2.51
N VAL A 63 17.23 -7.31 -1.65
CA VAL A 63 17.08 -7.21 -0.20
C VAL A 63 17.70 -5.93 0.35
N ALA A 64 18.95 -5.61 -0.07
CA ALA A 64 19.64 -4.40 0.36
C ALA A 64 18.87 -3.13 -0.02
N HIS A 65 18.32 -3.12 -1.23
CA HIS A 65 17.52 -2.02 -1.74
C HIS A 65 16.23 -1.86 -0.93
N ALA A 66 15.45 -2.93 -0.77
CA ALA A 66 14.21 -2.91 -0.01
C ALA A 66 14.42 -2.48 1.46
N LEU A 67 15.53 -2.88 2.09
CA LEU A 67 15.86 -2.46 3.46
C LEU A 67 16.20 -0.97 3.55
N ARG A 68 16.86 -0.39 2.53
CA ARG A 68 17.12 1.07 2.46
C ARG A 68 15.81 1.84 2.27
N GLU A 69 14.96 1.39 1.38
CA GLU A 69 13.64 1.98 1.17
C GLU A 69 12.78 1.92 2.44
N ARG A 70 12.81 0.81 3.19
CA ARG A 70 12.13 0.70 4.48
C ARG A 70 12.56 1.81 5.45
N GLU A 71 13.86 2.08 5.58
CA GLU A 71 14.36 3.15 6.44
C GLU A 71 13.96 4.56 5.96
N LEU A 72 13.87 4.77 4.64
CA LEU A 72 13.39 6.04 4.08
C LEU A 72 11.89 6.22 4.37
N LEU A 73 11.09 5.18 4.15
CA LEU A 73 9.64 5.20 4.32
C LEU A 73 9.23 5.35 5.79
N LEU A 74 9.93 4.69 6.72
CA LEU A 74 9.73 4.86 8.18
C LEU A 74 9.89 6.32 8.62
N ARG A 75 10.85 7.04 8.02
CA ARG A 75 11.06 8.47 8.31
C ARG A 75 10.08 9.38 7.57
N ALA A 76 9.70 9.00 6.36
CA ALA A 76 8.84 9.83 5.51
C ALA A 76 7.36 9.80 5.93
N ALA A 77 6.90 8.69 6.53
CA ALA A 77 5.51 8.50 6.96
C ALA A 77 5.40 7.84 8.34
N PRO A 78 5.93 8.48 9.41
CA PRO A 78 5.99 7.87 10.76
C PRO A 78 4.60 7.63 11.38
N HIS A 79 3.56 8.32 10.90
CA HIS A 79 2.18 8.07 11.28
C HIS A 79 1.65 6.77 10.68
N LEU A 80 2.00 6.48 9.43
CA LEU A 80 1.43 5.39 8.64
C LEU A 80 2.27 4.11 8.68
N ILE A 81 3.60 4.27 8.73
CA ILE A 81 4.55 3.15 8.70
C ILE A 81 5.19 3.01 10.08
N ARG A 82 4.96 1.86 10.71
CA ARG A 82 5.42 1.61 12.08
C ARG A 82 6.39 0.44 12.15
N PRO A 83 7.41 0.51 13.02
CA PRO A 83 8.26 -0.64 13.33
C PRO A 83 7.43 -1.82 13.81
N MET A 84 7.79 -3.02 13.36
CA MET A 84 7.13 -4.26 13.78
C MET A 84 8.18 -5.34 14.04
N ARG A 85 8.01 -6.08 15.15
CA ARG A 85 8.82 -7.25 15.46
C ARG A 85 8.20 -8.49 14.82
N PHE A 86 9.04 -9.33 14.24
CA PHE A 86 8.64 -10.59 13.63
C PHE A 86 9.21 -11.75 14.40
N VAL A 87 8.34 -12.63 14.84
CA VAL A 87 8.69 -13.89 15.48
C VAL A 87 8.73 -14.98 14.41
N LEU A 88 9.87 -15.64 14.28
CA LEU A 88 10.08 -16.78 13.39
C LEU A 88 10.24 -18.06 14.25
N PRO A 89 9.17 -18.81 14.53
CA PRO A 89 9.25 -20.09 15.21
C PRO A 89 10.08 -21.09 14.40
N HIS A 90 10.92 -21.87 15.08
CA HIS A 90 11.83 -22.81 14.42
C HIS A 90 11.44 -24.28 14.63
N GLU A 91 10.36 -24.56 15.31
CA GLU A 91 9.97 -25.93 15.68
C GLU A 91 9.54 -26.79 14.49
N ASN A 92 8.97 -26.18 13.47
CA ASN A 92 8.59 -26.83 12.21
C ASN A 92 9.44 -26.31 11.03
N ALA A 93 10.65 -25.86 11.30
CA ALA A 93 11.46 -25.19 10.29
C ALA A 93 12.03 -26.20 9.27
N VAL A 94 11.88 -25.86 8.01
CA VAL A 94 12.43 -26.61 6.88
C VAL A 94 13.96 -26.42 6.77
N ARG A 95 14.51 -25.37 7.41
CA ARG A 95 15.93 -24.98 7.30
C ARG A 95 16.68 -25.15 8.61
N PRO A 96 17.99 -25.51 8.57
CA PRO A 96 18.82 -25.61 9.76
C PRO A 96 18.89 -24.26 10.52
N TRP A 97 18.92 -24.33 11.84
CA TRP A 97 19.04 -23.18 12.74
C TRP A 97 20.16 -22.19 12.37
N TRP A 98 21.36 -22.72 12.13
CA TRP A 98 22.53 -21.91 11.83
C TRP A 98 22.38 -21.13 10.50
N LEU A 99 21.71 -21.73 9.51
CA LEU A 99 21.49 -21.08 8.22
C LEU A 99 20.51 -19.89 8.36
N VAL A 100 19.42 -20.08 9.09
CA VAL A 100 18.48 -19.00 9.39
C VAL A 100 19.16 -17.87 10.18
N ARG A 101 19.99 -18.25 11.18
CA ARG A 101 20.75 -17.26 11.96
C ARG A 101 21.73 -16.45 11.10
N LEU A 102 22.43 -17.13 10.18
CA LEU A 102 23.34 -16.47 9.25
C LEU A 102 22.57 -15.53 8.30
N GLY A 103 21.45 -15.98 7.75
CA GLY A 103 20.58 -15.16 6.91
C GLY A 103 20.11 -13.89 7.63
N LEU A 104 19.69 -13.99 8.90
CA LEU A 104 19.29 -12.85 9.71
C LEU A 104 20.45 -11.89 10.02
N LEU A 105 21.67 -12.39 10.20
CA LEU A 105 22.86 -11.54 10.38
C LEU A 105 23.19 -10.73 9.13
N PHE A 106 23.01 -11.32 7.94
CA PHE A 106 23.11 -10.59 6.68
C PHE A 106 21.98 -9.58 6.53
N TYR A 107 20.75 -9.99 6.81
CA TYR A 107 19.57 -9.12 6.74
C TYR A 107 19.74 -7.84 7.58
N ASP A 108 20.26 -7.96 8.79
CA ASP A 108 20.51 -6.83 9.68
C ASP A 108 21.54 -5.82 9.15
N ARG A 109 22.34 -6.19 8.12
CA ARG A 109 23.47 -5.37 7.63
C ARG A 109 23.35 -4.93 6.18
N LEU A 110 22.60 -5.67 5.36
CA LEU A 110 22.54 -5.43 3.91
C LEU A 110 21.96 -4.06 3.54
N GLY A 111 21.02 -3.55 4.33
CA GLY A 111 20.42 -2.21 4.14
C GLY A 111 21.32 -1.05 4.59
N GLY A 112 22.46 -1.34 5.22
CA GLY A 112 23.29 -0.35 5.88
C GLY A 112 22.85 -0.04 7.32
N ARG A 113 22.77 1.23 7.69
CA ARG A 113 22.37 1.64 9.05
C ARG A 113 20.86 1.51 9.19
N SER A 114 20.40 0.74 10.18
CA SER A 114 18.97 0.56 10.49
C SER A 114 18.62 1.24 11.81
N SER A 115 17.45 1.89 11.85
CA SER A 115 16.83 2.42 13.07
C SER A 115 16.17 1.33 13.91
N LEU A 116 15.92 0.16 13.31
CA LEU A 116 15.20 -0.93 13.95
C LEU A 116 16.11 -1.85 14.78
N PRO A 117 15.60 -2.48 15.84
CA PRO A 117 16.36 -3.43 16.64
C PRO A 117 16.80 -4.64 15.82
N ARG A 118 18.05 -5.08 16.01
CA ARG A 118 18.62 -6.22 15.29
C ARG A 118 17.94 -7.55 15.65
N SER A 119 18.16 -8.53 14.79
CA SER A 119 17.70 -9.90 14.99
C SER A 119 18.41 -10.58 16.18
N ARG A 120 17.66 -11.42 16.88
CA ARG A 120 18.16 -12.22 17.99
C ARG A 120 17.45 -13.56 18.07
N GLY A 121 18.00 -14.48 18.82
CA GLY A 121 17.28 -15.70 19.21
C GLY A 121 16.06 -15.39 20.08
N LEU A 122 15.00 -16.14 19.89
CA LEU A 122 13.83 -16.13 20.77
C LEU A 122 14.22 -16.74 22.12
N LYS A 123 13.83 -16.11 23.21
CA LYS A 123 14.11 -16.56 24.59
C LYS A 123 12.83 -17.07 25.23
N ARG A 124 12.94 -18.03 26.15
CA ARG A 124 11.78 -18.48 26.96
C ARG A 124 11.16 -17.35 27.79
N SER A 125 11.95 -16.35 28.15
CA SER A 125 11.48 -15.15 28.87
C SER A 125 10.69 -14.18 28.00
N ASP A 126 10.67 -14.34 26.68
CA ASP A 126 9.84 -13.57 25.75
C ASP A 126 8.38 -14.09 25.78
N ALA A 127 7.75 -14.04 26.95
CA ALA A 127 6.45 -14.67 27.21
C ALA A 127 5.37 -14.26 26.20
N ALA A 128 5.30 -12.98 25.83
CA ALA A 128 4.34 -12.48 24.84
C ALA A 128 4.50 -13.14 23.45
N TYR A 129 5.72 -13.53 23.08
CA TYR A 129 6.02 -14.17 21.80
C TYR A 129 5.85 -15.68 21.84
N VAL A 130 6.00 -16.29 23.01
CA VAL A 130 6.03 -17.77 23.16
C VAL A 130 4.68 -18.32 23.58
N ALA A 131 3.95 -17.62 24.47
CA ALA A 131 2.71 -18.12 25.05
C ALA A 131 1.62 -18.49 24.02
N PRO A 132 1.45 -17.79 22.88
CA PRO A 132 0.45 -18.16 21.89
C PRO A 132 0.80 -19.43 21.12
N LEU A 133 2.07 -19.88 21.13
CA LEU A 133 2.56 -20.97 20.31
C LEU A 133 2.39 -22.33 21.02
N LYS A 134 2.14 -23.39 20.25
CA LYS A 134 2.05 -24.78 20.74
C LYS A 134 3.38 -25.34 21.26
N GLY A 135 4.48 -24.79 20.81
CA GLY A 135 5.79 -25.35 21.05
C GLY A 135 6.64 -24.61 22.09
N GLY A 136 7.86 -25.07 22.31
CA GLY A 136 8.75 -24.68 23.41
C GLY A 136 9.48 -23.32 23.25
N GLY A 137 9.12 -22.50 22.28
CA GLY A 137 9.67 -21.14 22.10
C GLY A 137 11.08 -21.11 21.51
N ARG A 138 11.46 -22.05 20.68
CA ARG A 138 12.66 -21.98 19.84
C ARG A 138 12.37 -21.13 18.60
N GLY A 139 13.26 -20.18 18.30
CA GLY A 139 13.06 -19.35 17.12
C GLY A 139 13.94 -18.11 17.10
N PHE A 140 13.56 -17.17 16.28
CA PHE A 140 14.24 -15.89 16.14
C PHE A 140 13.22 -14.74 16.21
N VAL A 141 13.73 -13.55 16.55
CA VAL A 141 13.00 -12.30 16.46
C VAL A 141 13.81 -11.34 15.61
N TYR A 142 13.19 -10.73 14.61
CA TYR A 142 13.82 -9.71 13.77
C TYR A 142 12.85 -8.53 13.57
N SER A 143 13.24 -7.49 12.83
CA SER A 143 12.43 -6.30 12.64
C SER A 143 12.20 -5.99 11.17
N ASP A 144 10.99 -5.60 10.87
CA ASP A 144 10.58 -4.94 9.64
C ASP A 144 9.55 -3.84 9.97
N ALA A 145 8.65 -3.48 9.06
CA ALA A 145 7.64 -2.49 9.32
C ALA A 145 6.27 -2.89 8.76
N TYR A 146 5.24 -2.46 9.45
CA TYR A 146 3.85 -2.50 9.01
C TYR A 146 3.49 -1.22 8.28
N VAL A 147 2.54 -1.27 7.34
CA VAL A 147 2.00 -0.12 6.63
C VAL A 147 0.51 -0.30 6.34
N ASP A 148 -0.24 0.79 6.36
CA ASP A 148 -1.52 0.85 5.67
C ASP A 148 -1.28 1.09 4.17
N ASP A 149 -1.42 0.03 3.38
CA ASP A 149 -1.09 0.00 1.96
C ASP A 149 -1.98 0.91 1.12
N ALA A 150 -3.29 0.90 1.37
CA ALA A 150 -4.23 1.74 0.65
C ALA A 150 -3.98 3.22 0.95
N ARG A 151 -3.78 3.57 2.23
CA ARG A 151 -3.48 4.95 2.61
C ARG A 151 -2.16 5.44 2.04
N LEU A 152 -1.11 4.61 2.02
CA LEU A 152 0.17 4.99 1.39
C LEU A 152 -0.02 5.32 -0.10
N THR A 153 -0.88 4.58 -0.80
CA THR A 153 -1.22 4.85 -2.20
C THR A 153 -1.96 6.19 -2.33
N VAL A 154 -2.97 6.44 -1.51
CA VAL A 154 -3.74 7.71 -1.49
C VAL A 154 -2.85 8.90 -1.16
N LEU A 155 -1.95 8.78 -0.17
CA LEU A 155 -1.02 9.87 0.19
C LEU A 155 -0.03 10.22 -0.93
N ASN A 156 0.38 9.26 -1.77
CA ASN A 156 1.14 9.59 -2.98
C ASN A 156 0.32 10.42 -3.96
N ALA A 157 -0.96 10.06 -4.19
CA ALA A 157 -1.85 10.83 -5.06
C ALA A 157 -2.14 12.23 -4.50
N MET A 158 -2.33 12.36 -3.19
CA MET A 158 -2.54 13.65 -2.52
C MET A 158 -1.32 14.57 -2.69
N ASP A 159 -0.10 14.08 -2.41
CA ASP A 159 1.11 14.90 -2.59
C ASP A 159 1.34 15.26 -4.06
N ALA A 160 1.02 14.36 -5.01
CA ALA A 160 1.05 14.68 -6.44
C ALA A 160 0.07 15.81 -6.80
N ALA A 161 -1.17 15.75 -6.31
CA ALA A 161 -2.20 16.76 -6.57
C ALA A 161 -1.85 18.11 -5.92
N GLU A 162 -1.29 18.12 -4.72
CA GLU A 162 -0.79 19.34 -4.06
C GLU A 162 0.35 20.01 -4.85
N HIS A 163 1.02 19.25 -5.74
CA HIS A 163 2.08 19.76 -6.63
C HIS A 163 1.62 19.92 -8.10
N GLY A 164 0.30 19.95 -8.32
CA GLY A 164 -0.30 20.30 -9.61
C GLY A 164 -0.63 19.13 -10.53
N ALA A 165 -0.53 17.88 -10.07
CA ALA A 165 -1.06 16.75 -10.83
C ALA A 165 -2.60 16.76 -10.79
N GLU A 166 -3.23 16.48 -11.92
CA GLU A 166 -4.65 16.17 -11.99
C GLU A 166 -4.86 14.66 -11.78
N VAL A 167 -5.76 14.29 -10.86
CA VAL A 167 -6.07 12.90 -10.53
C VAL A 167 -7.56 12.65 -10.79
N LEU A 168 -7.86 11.74 -11.70
CA LEU A 168 -9.21 11.36 -12.10
C LEU A 168 -9.46 9.89 -11.75
N THR A 169 -10.26 9.65 -10.73
CA THR A 169 -10.79 8.31 -10.41
C THR A 169 -12.04 8.03 -11.24
N ARG A 170 -12.48 6.77 -11.32
CA ARG A 170 -13.62 6.32 -12.13
C ARG A 170 -13.50 6.75 -13.60
N THR A 171 -12.26 6.89 -14.07
CA THR A 171 -11.93 7.38 -15.42
C THR A 171 -10.98 6.41 -16.11
N ALA A 172 -11.52 5.54 -16.95
CA ALA A 172 -10.73 4.60 -17.75
C ALA A 172 -10.11 5.30 -18.96
N LEU A 173 -8.87 4.91 -19.33
CA LEU A 173 -8.36 5.24 -20.66
C LEU A 173 -9.11 4.39 -21.70
N MET A 174 -9.89 5.03 -22.57
CA MET A 174 -10.66 4.33 -23.62
C MET A 174 -9.80 3.90 -24.79
N GLY A 175 -8.72 4.61 -25.06
CA GLY A 175 -7.71 4.35 -26.07
C GLY A 175 -6.86 5.57 -26.31
N ALA A 176 -5.71 5.37 -26.95
CA ALA A 176 -4.85 6.48 -27.36
C ALA A 176 -4.15 6.15 -28.66
N ARG A 177 -3.82 7.18 -29.44
CA ARG A 177 -3.06 7.09 -30.69
C ARG A 177 -1.90 8.08 -30.71
N ARG A 178 -0.86 7.75 -31.44
CA ARG A 178 0.25 8.65 -31.71
C ARG A 178 -0.08 9.55 -32.89
N GLU A 179 -0.08 10.85 -32.68
CA GLU A 179 -0.41 11.86 -33.68
C GLU A 179 0.35 13.17 -33.39
N ASP A 180 0.98 13.74 -34.42
CA ASP A 180 1.74 14.99 -34.33
C ASP A 180 2.78 15.06 -33.20
N GLY A 181 3.49 13.96 -32.94
CA GLY A 181 4.50 13.87 -31.89
C GLY A 181 3.96 13.79 -30.48
N LEU A 182 2.65 13.58 -30.31
CA LEU A 182 1.95 13.46 -29.03
C LEU A 182 1.11 12.17 -28.98
N TRP A 183 0.75 11.77 -27.80
CA TRP A 183 -0.34 10.85 -27.55
C TRP A 183 -1.65 11.64 -27.52
N ARG A 184 -2.65 11.19 -28.30
CA ARG A 184 -4.03 11.64 -28.23
C ARG A 184 -4.84 10.56 -27.53
N ALA A 185 -5.22 10.81 -26.30
CA ALA A 185 -5.91 9.88 -25.42
C ALA A 185 -7.36 10.28 -25.23
N ARG A 186 -8.28 9.32 -25.34
CA ARG A 186 -9.72 9.53 -25.22
C ARG A 186 -10.20 9.03 -23.84
N LEU A 187 -10.94 9.86 -23.13
CA LEU A 187 -11.59 9.58 -21.86
C LEU A 187 -13.06 9.19 -22.03
N PRO A 188 -13.71 8.57 -21.00
CA PRO A 188 -15.10 8.09 -21.10
C PRO A 188 -16.14 9.20 -21.33
N ASP A 189 -15.86 10.42 -20.84
CA ASP A 189 -16.73 11.60 -21.00
C ASP A 189 -16.62 12.26 -22.40
N GLY A 190 -15.88 11.64 -23.32
CA GLY A 190 -15.65 12.12 -24.67
C GLY A 190 -14.52 13.12 -24.81
N ARG A 191 -13.89 13.58 -23.72
CA ARG A 191 -12.70 14.44 -23.78
C ARG A 191 -11.55 13.73 -24.46
N GLU A 192 -10.83 14.46 -25.32
CA GLU A 192 -9.52 14.06 -25.83
C GLU A 192 -8.44 14.88 -25.12
N VAL A 193 -7.47 14.21 -24.55
CA VAL A 193 -6.32 14.83 -23.88
C VAL A 193 -5.04 14.51 -24.64
N ALA A 194 -4.12 15.49 -24.69
CA ALA A 194 -2.82 15.32 -25.29
C ALA A 194 -1.76 15.10 -24.22
N ALA A 195 -0.83 14.16 -24.46
CA ALA A 195 0.30 13.92 -23.58
C ALA A 195 1.58 13.67 -24.38
N ARG A 196 2.72 14.10 -23.84
CA ARG A 196 4.03 13.86 -24.46
C ARG A 196 4.52 12.44 -24.24
N ALA A 197 4.14 11.83 -23.11
CA ALA A 197 4.38 10.41 -22.83
C ALA A 197 3.20 9.79 -22.07
N ILE A 198 3.03 8.47 -22.24
CA ILE A 198 2.15 7.66 -21.39
C ILE A 198 2.99 6.80 -20.47
N VAL A 199 2.54 6.68 -19.21
CA VAL A 199 3.01 5.67 -18.26
C VAL A 199 1.91 4.63 -18.07
N ASN A 200 2.18 3.41 -18.48
CA ASN A 200 1.31 2.26 -18.24
C ASN A 200 1.65 1.66 -16.87
N ALA A 201 0.94 2.09 -15.83
CA ALA A 201 1.03 1.58 -14.46
C ALA A 201 -0.21 0.77 -14.08
N ALA A 202 -0.85 0.11 -15.08
CA ALA A 202 -2.11 -0.62 -14.92
C ALA A 202 -1.98 -1.96 -14.15
N GLY A 203 -0.81 -2.23 -13.55
CA GLY A 203 -0.58 -3.42 -12.72
C GLY A 203 -0.90 -4.73 -13.46
N PRO A 204 -1.83 -5.57 -12.96
CA PRO A 204 -2.18 -6.82 -13.62
C PRO A 204 -2.71 -6.68 -15.06
N TRP A 205 -3.19 -5.50 -15.43
CA TRP A 205 -3.73 -5.20 -16.77
C TRP A 205 -2.71 -4.52 -17.71
N VAL A 206 -1.42 -4.50 -17.36
CA VAL A 206 -0.36 -3.84 -18.14
C VAL A 206 -0.30 -4.38 -19.57
N ALA A 207 -0.42 -5.68 -19.77
CA ALA A 207 -0.39 -6.30 -21.09
C ALA A 207 -1.67 -5.99 -21.92
N GLU A 208 -2.84 -5.97 -21.28
CA GLU A 208 -4.10 -5.59 -21.92
C GLU A 208 -4.05 -4.14 -22.42
N LEU A 209 -3.53 -3.22 -21.60
CA LEU A 209 -3.39 -1.83 -22.01
C LEU A 209 -2.42 -1.66 -23.18
N LEU A 210 -1.29 -2.39 -23.19
CA LEU A 210 -0.38 -2.41 -24.35
C LEU A 210 -1.10 -2.83 -25.62
N GLY A 211 -1.90 -3.90 -25.58
CA GLY A 211 -2.70 -4.34 -26.71
C GLY A 211 -3.68 -3.27 -27.21
N ARG A 212 -4.35 -2.56 -26.28
CA ARG A 212 -5.26 -1.44 -26.61
C ARG A 212 -4.55 -0.25 -27.24
N LEU A 213 -3.28 -0.03 -26.90
CA LEU A 213 -2.44 1.03 -27.46
C LEU A 213 -1.75 0.62 -28.78
N GLY A 214 -1.96 -0.61 -29.26
CA GLY A 214 -1.33 -1.14 -30.46
C GLY A 214 0.18 -1.34 -30.33
N VAL A 215 0.67 -1.54 -29.11
CA VAL A 215 2.07 -1.77 -28.81
C VAL A 215 2.28 -3.20 -28.34
N ASN A 216 3.19 -3.91 -29.02
CA ASN A 216 3.54 -5.27 -28.61
C ASN A 216 4.43 -5.22 -27.35
N ALA A 217 4.07 -5.96 -26.32
CA ALA A 217 4.94 -6.19 -25.18
C ALA A 217 6.17 -7.01 -25.62
N ALA A 218 7.34 -6.64 -25.15
CA ALA A 218 8.55 -7.46 -25.36
C ALA A 218 8.52 -8.73 -24.50
N ALA A 219 7.77 -8.71 -23.38
CA ALA A 219 7.61 -9.84 -22.48
C ALA A 219 6.14 -10.05 -22.06
N GLY A 220 5.86 -11.25 -21.56
CA GLY A 220 4.57 -11.60 -20.99
C GLY A 220 4.40 -11.15 -19.53
N VAL A 221 3.21 -11.39 -19.01
CA VAL A 221 2.91 -11.20 -17.57
C VAL A 221 2.39 -12.51 -17.03
N ARG A 222 3.01 -13.01 -15.97
CA ARG A 222 2.48 -14.12 -15.19
C ARG A 222 1.69 -13.59 -14.02
N LEU A 223 0.41 -13.91 -13.97
CA LEU A 223 -0.49 -13.49 -12.92
C LEU A 223 -0.49 -14.49 -11.77
N VAL A 224 -0.21 -14.01 -10.56
CA VAL A 224 -0.20 -14.83 -9.36
C VAL A 224 -1.08 -14.18 -8.29
N LYS A 225 -2.17 -14.87 -7.96
CA LYS A 225 -3.10 -14.48 -6.91
C LYS A 225 -2.49 -14.79 -5.53
N GLY A 226 -2.62 -13.85 -4.60
CA GLY A 226 -2.33 -14.05 -3.18
C GLY A 226 -3.54 -13.63 -2.36
N SER A 227 -4.03 -14.54 -1.54
CA SER A 227 -5.22 -14.34 -0.72
C SER A 227 -4.89 -14.25 0.75
N HIS A 228 -5.67 -13.48 1.50
CA HIS A 228 -5.57 -13.28 2.94
C HIS A 228 -6.94 -13.48 3.59
N ILE A 229 -6.93 -13.93 4.82
CA ILE A 229 -8.11 -14.01 5.70
C ILE A 229 -7.87 -13.19 6.96
N VAL A 230 -8.92 -12.68 7.56
CA VAL A 230 -8.91 -12.13 8.92
C VAL A 230 -9.67 -13.08 9.81
N VAL A 231 -9.06 -13.47 10.91
CA VAL A 231 -9.66 -14.34 11.93
C VAL A 231 -9.69 -13.64 13.28
N PRO A 232 -10.46 -14.13 14.26
CA PRO A 232 -10.42 -13.60 15.63
C PRO A 232 -8.98 -13.61 16.17
N LYS A 233 -8.64 -12.63 16.97
CA LYS A 233 -7.32 -12.38 17.52
C LYS A 233 -6.67 -13.66 18.07
N LEU A 234 -5.55 -14.07 17.46
CA LEU A 234 -4.83 -15.30 17.86
C LEU A 234 -3.90 -15.08 19.05
N TYR A 235 -3.43 -13.85 19.26
CA TYR A 235 -2.48 -13.47 20.31
C TYR A 235 -2.60 -11.99 20.64
N GLU A 236 -2.01 -11.61 21.76
CA GLU A 236 -1.91 -10.22 22.21
C GLU A 236 -0.57 -9.60 21.80
N GLY A 237 -0.58 -8.28 21.51
CA GLY A 237 0.61 -7.50 21.14
C GLY A 237 0.65 -7.11 19.68
N ASP A 238 1.64 -6.26 19.33
CA ASP A 238 1.79 -5.61 18.02
C ASP A 238 2.86 -6.27 17.13
N HIS A 239 3.30 -7.46 17.48
CA HIS A 239 4.28 -8.23 16.70
C HIS A 239 3.59 -9.16 15.69
N ALA A 240 4.30 -9.55 14.67
CA ALA A 240 3.85 -10.51 13.68
C ALA A 240 4.58 -11.86 13.84
N TYR A 241 3.96 -12.91 13.29
CA TYR A 241 4.61 -14.20 13.12
C TYR A 241 4.86 -14.47 11.64
N ILE A 242 6.01 -15.09 11.36
CA ILE A 242 6.37 -15.60 10.04
C ILE A 242 6.47 -17.14 10.14
N LEU A 243 5.53 -17.82 9.49
CA LEU A 243 5.26 -19.25 9.66
C LEU A 243 5.70 -20.01 8.42
N GLN A 244 6.72 -20.86 8.57
CA GLN A 244 7.21 -21.71 7.49
C GLN A 244 6.29 -22.91 7.31
N GLN A 245 5.80 -23.13 6.10
CA GLN A 245 4.95 -24.28 5.79
C GLN A 245 5.76 -25.45 5.20
N PRO A 246 5.27 -26.71 5.29
CA PRO A 246 5.97 -27.88 4.74
C PRO A 246 6.21 -27.79 3.24
N ASP A 247 5.33 -27.13 2.50
CA ASP A 247 5.44 -26.85 1.08
C ASP A 247 6.42 -25.71 0.73
N ARG A 248 7.18 -25.23 1.76
CA ARG A 248 8.14 -24.13 1.69
C ARG A 248 7.54 -22.74 1.46
N ARG A 249 6.22 -22.60 1.46
CA ARG A 249 5.56 -21.30 1.48
C ARG A 249 5.72 -20.63 2.85
N ILE A 250 5.54 -19.34 2.87
CA ILE A 250 5.54 -18.52 4.08
C ILE A 250 4.14 -17.93 4.26
N VAL A 251 3.60 -18.10 5.46
CA VAL A 251 2.35 -17.47 5.87
C VAL A 251 2.68 -16.52 7.02
N PHE A 252 2.17 -15.29 6.94
CA PHE A 252 2.26 -14.33 8.02
C PHE A 252 1.00 -14.38 8.87
N ALA A 253 1.13 -14.08 10.17
CA ALA A 253 0.03 -13.76 11.06
C ALA A 253 0.33 -12.40 11.68
N ILE A 254 -0.52 -11.40 11.41
CA ILE A 254 -0.28 -9.99 11.71
C ILE A 254 -1.50 -9.42 12.44
N PRO A 255 -1.35 -8.61 13.51
CA PRO A 255 -2.46 -7.90 14.12
C PRO A 255 -3.11 -6.96 13.09
N TYR A 256 -4.41 -7.10 12.90
CA TYR A 256 -5.15 -6.31 11.93
C TYR A 256 -6.57 -6.05 12.40
N GLU A 257 -6.94 -4.77 12.56
CA GLU A 257 -8.30 -4.28 12.87
C GLU A 257 -9.01 -5.08 13.99
N GLY A 258 -8.30 -5.33 15.09
CA GLY A 258 -8.81 -6.08 16.24
C GLY A 258 -8.79 -7.60 16.09
N GLY A 259 -8.46 -8.12 14.91
CA GLY A 259 -8.26 -9.54 14.61
C GLY A 259 -6.81 -9.89 14.30
N THR A 260 -6.63 -10.98 13.59
CA THR A 260 -5.35 -11.42 13.01
C THR A 260 -5.52 -11.63 11.52
N GLU A 261 -4.79 -10.87 10.70
CA GLU A 261 -4.59 -11.13 9.27
C GLU A 261 -3.69 -12.35 9.10
N VAL A 262 -4.10 -13.27 8.25
CA VAL A 262 -3.34 -14.48 7.89
C VAL A 262 -3.18 -14.53 6.37
N GLY A 263 -1.96 -14.58 5.88
CA GLY A 263 -1.64 -14.62 4.45
C GLY A 263 -0.15 -14.82 4.19
N THR A 264 0.22 -15.18 3.00
CA THR A 264 -0.58 -15.18 1.79
C THR A 264 -0.52 -16.54 1.10
N THR A 265 -1.48 -16.82 0.26
CA THR A 265 -1.42 -17.91 -0.72
C THR A 265 -0.60 -17.50 -1.96
N ASP A 266 -0.38 -18.43 -2.89
CA ASP A 266 0.41 -18.20 -4.11
C ASP A 266 -0.16 -19.10 -5.21
N MET A 267 -1.17 -18.60 -5.94
CA MET A 267 -1.97 -19.36 -6.91
C MET A 267 -1.91 -18.69 -8.29
N PRO A 268 -1.50 -19.41 -9.36
CA PRO A 268 -1.59 -18.91 -10.72
C PRO A 268 -3.04 -18.59 -11.08
N VAL A 269 -3.25 -17.52 -11.83
CA VAL A 269 -4.56 -17.18 -12.41
C VAL A 269 -4.38 -16.71 -13.84
N ASP A 270 -5.39 -16.91 -14.68
CA ASP A 270 -5.34 -16.50 -16.08
C ASP A 270 -5.76 -15.04 -16.26
N ARG A 271 -6.64 -14.53 -15.40
CA ARG A 271 -7.20 -13.19 -15.49
C ARG A 271 -7.16 -12.47 -14.14
N PRO A 272 -6.90 -11.16 -14.12
CA PRO A 272 -6.90 -10.37 -12.86
C PRO A 272 -8.28 -10.38 -12.17
N GLU A 273 -9.37 -10.51 -12.91
CA GLU A 273 -10.75 -10.54 -12.41
C GLU A 273 -11.05 -11.80 -11.57
N ASP A 274 -10.24 -12.84 -11.73
CA ASP A 274 -10.36 -14.10 -10.99
C ASP A 274 -9.74 -13.99 -9.56
N ALA A 275 -9.37 -12.78 -9.14
CA ALA A 275 -8.81 -12.49 -7.82
C ALA A 275 -9.86 -12.65 -6.69
N ARG A 276 -10.32 -13.88 -6.49
CA ARG A 276 -11.21 -14.25 -5.37
C ARG A 276 -10.62 -15.42 -4.62
N ILE A 277 -10.69 -15.37 -3.29
CA ILE A 277 -10.29 -16.50 -2.45
C ILE A 277 -11.32 -17.63 -2.63
N ASP A 278 -10.84 -18.87 -2.63
CA ASP A 278 -11.68 -20.05 -2.63
C ASP A 278 -11.61 -20.81 -1.29
N GLU A 279 -12.50 -21.79 -1.10
CA GLU A 279 -12.60 -22.55 0.14
C GLU A 279 -11.30 -23.32 0.45
N SER A 280 -10.57 -23.77 -0.55
CA SER A 280 -9.32 -24.50 -0.36
C SER A 280 -8.20 -23.58 0.15
N GLU A 281 -8.17 -22.32 -0.28
CA GLU A 281 -7.25 -21.32 0.23
C GLU A 281 -7.57 -20.94 1.67
N ILE A 282 -8.85 -20.77 2.00
CA ILE A 282 -9.31 -20.52 3.38
C ILE A 282 -8.87 -21.66 4.30
N ALA A 283 -9.17 -22.91 3.92
CA ALA A 283 -8.78 -24.09 4.68
C ALA A 283 -7.27 -24.17 4.87
N TYR A 284 -6.48 -23.92 3.80
CA TYR A 284 -5.02 -23.87 3.85
C TYR A 284 -4.50 -22.81 4.84
N LEU A 285 -5.05 -21.60 4.83
CA LEU A 285 -4.60 -20.52 5.73
C LEU A 285 -4.97 -20.81 7.19
N CYS A 286 -6.15 -21.38 7.44
CA CYS A 286 -6.54 -21.85 8.77
C CYS A 286 -5.57 -22.97 9.26
N GLU A 287 -5.29 -23.98 8.43
CA GLU A 287 -4.35 -25.04 8.77
C GLU A 287 -2.94 -24.48 9.04
N ALA A 288 -2.49 -23.51 8.24
CA ALA A 288 -1.17 -22.92 8.37
C ALA A 288 -0.94 -22.26 9.74
N VAL A 289 -1.92 -21.53 10.28
CA VAL A 289 -1.81 -20.95 11.62
C VAL A 289 -2.07 -21.98 12.71
N ASN A 290 -3.01 -22.89 12.50
CA ASN A 290 -3.35 -23.96 13.45
C ASN A 290 -2.16 -24.89 13.75
N ARG A 291 -1.21 -24.98 12.86
CA ARG A 291 0.04 -25.73 13.06
C ARG A 291 0.91 -25.14 14.17
N TYR A 292 0.86 -23.82 14.34
CA TYR A 292 1.74 -23.09 15.25
C TYR A 292 1.05 -22.57 16.50
N PHE A 293 -0.20 -22.09 16.39
CA PHE A 293 -0.89 -21.45 17.50
C PHE A 293 -1.67 -22.44 18.35
N ALA A 294 -1.69 -22.19 19.66
CA ALA A 294 -2.50 -22.97 20.60
C ALA A 294 -4.00 -22.76 20.35
N ARG A 295 -4.42 -21.48 20.11
CA ARG A 295 -5.76 -21.14 19.66
C ARG A 295 -5.96 -21.64 18.23
N GLN A 296 -6.98 -22.45 18.02
CA GLN A 296 -7.34 -22.97 16.72
C GLN A 296 -8.41 -22.12 16.07
N VAL A 297 -8.44 -22.09 14.74
CA VAL A 297 -9.45 -21.42 13.93
C VAL A 297 -9.97 -22.37 12.84
N ALA A 298 -11.24 -22.24 12.52
CA ALA A 298 -11.90 -22.96 11.44
C ALA A 298 -12.35 -21.98 10.34
N PRO A 299 -12.71 -22.45 9.14
CA PRO A 299 -13.20 -21.59 8.07
C PRO A 299 -14.39 -20.70 8.48
N GLU A 300 -15.21 -21.18 9.38
CA GLU A 300 -16.38 -20.47 9.92
C GLU A 300 -16.02 -19.28 10.82
N ASP A 301 -14.78 -19.24 11.33
CA ASP A 301 -14.26 -18.14 12.14
C ASP A 301 -13.75 -16.95 11.28
N VAL A 302 -13.72 -17.09 9.95
CA VAL A 302 -13.20 -16.06 9.06
C VAL A 302 -14.14 -14.84 9.04
N ILE A 303 -13.59 -13.69 9.46
CA ILE A 303 -14.31 -12.41 9.58
C ILE A 303 -14.38 -11.71 8.23
N SER A 304 -13.26 -11.69 7.49
CA SER A 304 -13.17 -11.05 6.18
C SER A 304 -12.03 -11.65 5.36
N THR A 305 -12.05 -11.38 4.06
CA THR A 305 -11.04 -11.88 3.11
C THR A 305 -10.72 -10.84 2.07
N TRP A 306 -9.51 -10.91 1.50
CA TRP A 306 -9.16 -10.22 0.26
C TRP A 306 -8.15 -11.01 -0.56
N SER A 307 -8.13 -10.70 -1.85
CA SER A 307 -7.17 -11.27 -2.79
C SER A 307 -6.60 -10.20 -3.70
N GLY A 308 -5.31 -10.28 -3.99
CA GLY A 308 -4.65 -9.42 -4.96
C GLY A 308 -3.86 -10.24 -5.99
N VAL A 309 -3.70 -9.69 -7.18
CA VAL A 309 -2.94 -10.33 -8.26
C VAL A 309 -1.61 -9.62 -8.45
N ARG A 310 -0.53 -10.38 -8.38
CA ARG A 310 0.84 -9.92 -8.66
C ARG A 310 1.13 -10.10 -10.15
N PRO A 311 1.41 -9.04 -10.91
CA PRO A 311 1.87 -9.15 -12.30
C PRO A 311 3.38 -9.39 -12.30
N LEU A 312 3.82 -10.64 -12.33
CA LEU A 312 5.23 -10.96 -12.44
C LEU A 312 5.69 -10.84 -13.90
N TYR A 313 6.84 -10.21 -14.12
CA TYR A 313 7.45 -10.11 -15.45
C TYR A 313 7.84 -11.49 -15.94
N ASP A 314 7.38 -11.88 -17.12
CA ASP A 314 7.66 -13.17 -17.74
C ASP A 314 8.50 -12.97 -19.01
N ASP A 315 9.78 -13.23 -18.92
CA ASP A 315 10.74 -13.17 -20.03
C ASP A 315 10.74 -14.44 -20.90
N GLY A 316 9.80 -15.36 -20.67
CA GLY A 316 9.71 -16.66 -21.37
C GLY A 316 10.68 -17.71 -20.83
N ALA A 317 11.40 -17.46 -19.74
CA ALA A 317 12.25 -18.45 -19.09
C ALA A 317 11.40 -19.62 -18.55
N SER A 318 11.80 -20.86 -18.87
CA SER A 318 11.02 -22.08 -18.63
C SER A 318 10.87 -22.46 -17.14
N GLU A 319 11.65 -21.87 -16.24
CA GLU A 319 11.59 -22.17 -14.82
C GLU A 319 10.99 -20.98 -14.02
N ALA A 320 9.90 -21.25 -13.29
CA ALA A 320 9.28 -20.30 -12.37
C ALA A 320 10.22 -19.72 -11.29
N ARG A 321 11.40 -20.32 -11.11
CA ARG A 321 12.46 -19.86 -10.21
C ARG A 321 13.30 -18.71 -10.76
N GLN A 322 13.30 -18.50 -12.09
CA GLN A 322 14.11 -17.47 -12.77
C GLN A 322 13.30 -16.19 -13.07
N VAL A 323 11.98 -16.18 -12.85
CA VAL A 323 11.16 -14.99 -13.03
C VAL A 323 11.65 -13.90 -12.07
N THR A 324 12.05 -12.76 -12.62
CA THR A 324 12.51 -11.64 -11.79
C THR A 324 11.43 -11.21 -10.81
N ARG A 325 11.78 -11.07 -9.55
CA ARG A 325 10.88 -10.60 -8.47
C ARG A 325 11.00 -9.11 -8.23
N ASP A 326 11.85 -8.46 -9.00
CA ASP A 326 11.97 -7.01 -9.07
C ASP A 326 11.01 -6.45 -10.13
N TYR A 327 10.87 -5.14 -10.19
CA TYR A 327 10.11 -4.50 -11.27
C TYR A 327 10.96 -4.37 -12.53
N VAL A 328 10.28 -4.27 -13.66
CA VAL A 328 10.90 -3.94 -14.94
C VAL A 328 10.19 -2.71 -15.53
N LEU A 329 11.01 -1.77 -16.03
CA LEU A 329 10.56 -0.57 -16.72
C LEU A 329 10.92 -0.69 -18.21
N GLU A 330 9.91 -0.95 -19.03
CA GLU A 330 10.08 -1.00 -20.50
C GLU A 330 9.70 0.35 -21.12
N LEU A 331 10.64 0.94 -21.87
CA LEU A 331 10.43 2.19 -22.58
C LEU A 331 10.34 1.91 -24.09
N ASP A 332 9.17 2.15 -24.68
CA ASP A 332 9.01 2.30 -26.13
C ASP A 332 9.17 3.77 -26.49
N ALA A 333 10.21 4.05 -27.27
CA ALA A 333 10.56 5.39 -27.76
C ALA A 333 10.25 5.58 -29.25
N ASN A 334 9.45 4.71 -29.85
CA ASN A 334 9.02 4.84 -31.26
C ASN A 334 7.93 5.92 -31.36
N GLY A 335 8.35 7.19 -31.52
CA GLY A 335 7.48 8.37 -31.44
C GLY A 335 7.28 8.83 -30.00
N PRO A 336 6.10 9.39 -29.63
CA PRO A 336 5.80 9.75 -28.25
C PRO A 336 5.98 8.55 -27.31
N SER A 337 6.72 8.75 -26.23
CA SER A 337 7.18 7.66 -25.37
C SER A 337 6.04 6.95 -24.64
N LEU A 338 6.18 5.63 -24.47
CA LEU A 338 5.36 4.80 -23.59
C LEU A 338 6.28 4.05 -22.63
N LEU A 339 6.12 4.31 -21.32
CA LEU A 339 6.80 3.58 -20.27
C LEU A 339 5.84 2.58 -19.64
N SER A 340 6.15 1.29 -19.69
CA SER A 340 5.37 0.24 -19.05
C SER A 340 6.04 -0.27 -17.80
N VAL A 341 5.25 -0.39 -16.72
CA VAL A 341 5.68 -0.84 -15.39
C VAL A 341 5.21 -2.26 -15.17
N PHE A 342 6.13 -3.21 -15.13
CA PHE A 342 5.85 -4.61 -14.82
C PHE A 342 6.28 -4.94 -13.39
N GLY A 343 5.42 -5.58 -12.62
CA GLY A 343 5.73 -5.94 -11.23
C GLY A 343 5.72 -4.73 -10.29
N GLY A 344 6.68 -4.69 -9.40
CA GLY A 344 6.80 -3.68 -8.35
C GLY A 344 6.17 -4.13 -7.03
N LYS A 345 6.65 -3.52 -5.96
CA LYS A 345 6.23 -3.78 -4.58
C LYS A 345 6.01 -2.46 -3.86
N ILE A 346 5.10 -2.47 -2.91
CA ILE A 346 4.84 -1.29 -2.06
C ILE A 346 6.13 -0.76 -1.40
N THR A 347 7.04 -1.64 -0.99
CA THR A 347 8.32 -1.28 -0.38
C THR A 347 9.22 -0.47 -1.30
N THR A 348 9.23 -0.75 -2.61
CA THR A 348 10.17 -0.17 -3.58
C THR A 348 9.52 0.82 -4.54
N ALA A 349 8.21 1.10 -4.38
CA ALA A 349 7.45 1.95 -5.30
C ALA A 349 8.00 3.38 -5.40
N ARG A 350 8.54 3.95 -4.31
CA ARG A 350 9.17 5.27 -4.30
C ARG A 350 10.39 5.31 -5.23
N HIS A 351 11.28 4.31 -5.12
CA HIS A 351 12.48 4.24 -5.95
C HIS A 351 12.14 3.90 -7.41
N LEU A 352 11.17 3.01 -7.63
CA LEU A 352 10.64 2.75 -8.97
C LEU A 352 10.17 4.05 -9.63
N ALA A 353 9.53 4.93 -8.88
CA ALA A 353 9.08 6.22 -9.38
C ALA A 353 10.25 7.14 -9.76
N GLU A 354 11.31 7.22 -8.93
CA GLU A 354 12.55 7.94 -9.28
C GLU A 354 13.15 7.43 -10.60
N GLU A 355 13.26 6.10 -10.75
CA GLU A 355 13.80 5.50 -11.98
C GLU A 355 12.92 5.73 -13.20
N ALA A 356 11.58 5.64 -13.03
CA ALA A 356 10.62 5.87 -14.11
C ALA A 356 10.70 7.31 -14.65
N VAL A 357 10.73 8.30 -13.75
CA VAL A 357 10.85 9.72 -14.12
C VAL A 357 12.23 10.00 -14.74
N ALA A 358 13.31 9.49 -14.16
CA ALA A 358 14.65 9.64 -14.72
C ALA A 358 14.76 9.00 -16.12
N LYS A 359 14.08 7.88 -16.37
CA LYS A 359 14.09 7.19 -17.68
C LYS A 359 13.31 7.95 -18.75
N LEU A 360 12.25 8.68 -18.37
CA LEU A 360 11.44 9.49 -19.28
C LEU A 360 12.03 10.87 -19.55
N ALA A 361 12.80 11.42 -18.64
CA ALA A 361 13.33 12.78 -18.69
C ALA A 361 14.03 13.14 -20.00
N PRO A 362 14.95 12.31 -20.56
CA PRO A 362 15.63 12.63 -21.83
C PRO A 362 14.66 12.73 -23.00
N ALA A 363 13.67 11.82 -23.08
CA ALA A 363 12.66 11.80 -24.16
C ALA A 363 11.73 13.02 -24.09
N LEU A 364 11.53 13.58 -22.92
CA LEU A 364 10.70 14.77 -22.69
C LEU A 364 11.51 16.08 -22.75
N GLY A 365 12.84 16.02 -22.84
CA GLY A 365 13.69 17.20 -22.73
C GLY A 365 13.48 17.93 -21.39
N ARG A 366 13.32 17.18 -20.31
CA ARG A 366 13.11 17.66 -18.94
C ARG A 366 14.25 17.21 -18.04
N ASP A 367 14.50 17.97 -16.99
CA ASP A 367 15.35 17.52 -15.90
C ASP A 367 14.57 16.61 -14.95
N ALA A 368 15.28 15.69 -14.30
CA ALA A 368 14.74 14.83 -13.26
C ALA A 368 15.74 14.71 -12.09
N ALA A 369 15.24 14.98 -10.90
CA ALA A 369 15.98 14.80 -9.66
C ALA A 369 15.17 13.85 -8.73
N PRO A 370 15.83 13.11 -7.81
CA PRO A 370 15.15 12.24 -6.86
C PRO A 370 14.43 13.08 -5.77
N MET A 371 13.26 13.64 -6.08
CA MET A 371 12.56 14.61 -5.28
C MET A 371 11.88 14.02 -4.04
N THR A 372 11.49 12.74 -4.09
CA THR A 372 10.80 12.09 -2.96
C THR A 372 11.75 11.55 -1.90
N ARG A 373 13.05 11.53 -2.17
CA ARG A 373 14.05 11.02 -1.24
C ARG A 373 14.16 11.91 0.00
N GLY A 374 13.76 11.38 1.17
CA GLY A 374 13.79 12.10 2.44
C GLY A 374 12.66 13.13 2.61
N ARG A 375 11.75 13.25 1.63
CA ARG A 375 10.60 14.11 1.71
C ARG A 375 9.48 13.43 2.51
N PRO A 376 8.90 14.08 3.53
CA PRO A 376 7.73 13.56 4.23
C PRO A 376 6.54 13.38 3.28
N PHE A 377 5.72 12.36 3.58
CA PHE A 377 4.37 12.27 3.02
C PHE A 377 3.44 13.30 3.68
N PRO A 378 2.31 13.66 3.06
CA PRO A 378 1.25 14.40 3.74
C PRO A 378 0.95 13.79 5.11
N GLY A 379 0.91 14.61 6.15
CA GLY A 379 0.76 14.14 7.52
C GLY A 379 2.02 13.63 8.22
N GLY A 380 3.14 13.44 7.51
CA GLY A 380 4.37 12.84 8.04
C GLY A 380 5.43 13.82 8.57
N GLY A 381 5.10 15.09 8.79
CA GLY A 381 6.04 16.17 9.14
C GLY A 381 6.60 16.11 10.59
N PHE A 382 6.80 14.94 11.17
CA PHE A 382 7.36 14.74 12.49
C PHE A 382 8.21 13.44 12.54
N SER A 383 9.05 13.30 13.56
CA SER A 383 9.95 12.13 13.71
C SER A 383 9.57 11.20 14.87
N ASP A 384 8.78 11.67 15.83
CA ASP A 384 8.34 10.93 17.01
C ASP A 384 6.81 10.82 17.02
N PHE A 385 6.31 9.62 16.74
CA PHE A 385 4.86 9.39 16.73
C PHE A 385 4.24 9.47 18.13
N ASP A 386 4.92 8.96 19.15
CA ASP A 386 4.38 8.93 20.50
C ASP A 386 4.27 10.34 21.08
N GLY A 387 5.27 11.19 20.82
CA GLY A 387 5.24 12.61 21.16
C GLY A 387 4.14 13.36 20.40
N TYR A 388 3.96 13.08 19.09
CA TYR A 388 2.87 13.63 18.29
C TYR A 388 1.48 13.20 18.82
N LEU A 389 1.32 11.91 19.15
CA LEU A 389 0.05 11.39 19.70
C LEU A 389 -0.27 12.03 21.06
N ALA A 390 0.73 12.19 21.92
CA ALA A 390 0.55 12.89 23.20
C ALA A 390 0.05 14.33 22.98
N HIS A 391 0.64 15.06 22.04
CA HIS A 391 0.20 16.40 21.65
C HIS A 391 -1.24 16.43 21.13
N VAL A 392 -1.65 15.46 20.28
CA VAL A 392 -3.04 15.34 19.80
C VAL A 392 -4.00 15.14 20.98
N ARG A 393 -3.67 14.26 21.93
CA ARG A 393 -4.49 13.96 23.12
C ARG A 393 -4.61 15.15 24.05
N GLU A 394 -3.55 15.90 24.23
CA GLU A 394 -3.54 17.12 25.05
C GLU A 394 -4.44 18.22 24.45
N ARG A 395 -4.32 18.45 23.14
CA ARG A 395 -5.11 19.50 22.46
C ARG A 395 -6.56 19.12 22.22
N ARG A 396 -6.86 17.83 22.13
CA ARG A 396 -8.18 17.28 21.77
C ARG A 396 -8.59 16.12 22.68
N PRO A 397 -8.66 16.33 24.02
CA PRO A 397 -8.98 15.26 24.97
C PRO A 397 -10.34 14.61 24.74
N TRP A 398 -11.26 15.33 24.10
CA TRP A 398 -12.58 14.85 23.74
C TRP A 398 -12.58 13.76 22.65
N LEU A 399 -11.50 13.58 21.87
CA LEU A 399 -11.38 12.44 20.94
C LEU A 399 -11.31 11.09 21.67
N GLY A 400 -10.86 11.06 22.92
CA GLY A 400 -10.57 9.82 23.63
C GLY A 400 -9.32 9.10 23.10
N GLU A 401 -8.89 8.04 23.79
CA GLU A 401 -7.61 7.36 23.49
C GLU A 401 -7.61 6.63 22.15
N ALA A 402 -8.63 5.80 21.89
CA ALA A 402 -8.69 4.95 20.71
C ALA A 402 -8.82 5.77 19.42
N ARG A 403 -9.73 6.76 19.40
CA ARG A 403 -9.96 7.60 18.22
C ARG A 403 -8.76 8.50 17.94
N SER A 404 -8.15 9.09 18.98
CA SER A 404 -6.97 9.94 18.82
C SER A 404 -5.81 9.16 18.20
N GLU A 405 -5.54 7.93 18.64
CA GLU A 405 -4.50 7.10 18.05
C GLU A 405 -4.83 6.69 16.62
N ARG A 406 -6.04 6.21 16.35
CA ARG A 406 -6.48 5.82 15.00
C ARG A 406 -6.35 6.98 14.01
N MET A 407 -6.88 8.16 14.38
CA MET A 407 -6.84 9.33 13.51
C MET A 407 -5.41 9.87 13.36
N ALA A 408 -4.61 9.89 14.42
CA ALA A 408 -3.19 10.25 14.35
C ALA A 408 -2.42 9.31 13.41
N ARG A 409 -2.70 8.00 13.44
CA ARG A 409 -2.13 7.02 12.50
C ARG A 409 -2.60 7.25 11.07
N ALA A 410 -3.89 7.53 10.86
CA ALA A 410 -4.44 7.67 9.52
C ALA A 410 -4.03 8.98 8.83
N TYR A 411 -3.96 10.09 9.57
CA TYR A 411 -3.87 11.44 9.00
C TYR A 411 -2.62 12.23 9.41
N GLY A 412 -1.94 11.86 10.50
CA GLY A 412 -0.81 12.61 11.01
C GLY A 412 -1.16 14.09 11.19
N THR A 413 -0.25 14.99 10.82
CA THR A 413 -0.45 16.46 10.98
C THR A 413 -1.61 17.03 10.15
N MET A 414 -2.16 16.28 9.18
CA MET A 414 -3.38 16.70 8.47
C MET A 414 -4.61 16.79 9.40
N LEU A 415 -4.55 16.16 10.58
CA LEU A 415 -5.59 16.30 11.60
C LEU A 415 -5.86 17.75 11.99
N ASP A 416 -4.88 18.61 11.97
CA ASP A 416 -5.06 20.02 12.31
C ASP A 416 -5.96 20.73 11.30
N ALA A 417 -5.81 20.42 10.01
CA ALA A 417 -6.66 20.93 8.96
C ALA A 417 -8.06 20.30 8.98
N MET A 418 -8.13 18.96 9.17
CA MET A 418 -9.41 18.23 9.25
C MET A 418 -10.28 18.72 10.40
N LEU A 419 -9.69 18.99 11.55
CA LEU A 419 -10.36 19.40 12.78
C LEU A 419 -10.33 20.90 13.01
N ALA A 420 -10.04 21.69 11.96
CA ALA A 420 -10.08 23.14 12.05
C ALA A 420 -11.50 23.63 12.41
N GLY A 421 -11.63 24.33 13.53
CA GLY A 421 -12.93 24.80 14.03
C GLY A 421 -13.72 23.81 14.88
N VAL A 422 -13.29 22.53 14.97
CA VAL A 422 -13.91 21.53 15.85
C VAL A 422 -13.33 21.67 17.27
N ARG A 423 -14.21 21.92 18.25
CA ARG A 423 -13.82 22.22 19.63
C ARG A 423 -14.16 21.13 20.63
N ASP A 424 -15.13 20.29 20.28
CA ASP A 424 -15.70 19.23 21.13
C ASP A 424 -16.28 18.10 20.29
N GLU A 425 -16.80 17.05 20.94
CA GLU A 425 -17.41 15.90 20.28
C GLU A 425 -18.61 16.28 19.40
N ALA A 426 -19.43 17.27 19.81
CA ALA A 426 -20.59 17.69 19.04
C ALA A 426 -20.18 18.32 17.69
N GLY A 427 -19.03 18.98 17.66
CA GLY A 427 -18.45 19.53 16.42
C GLY A 427 -17.99 18.49 15.40
N MET A 428 -17.91 17.20 15.77
CA MET A 428 -17.60 16.11 14.83
C MET A 428 -18.77 15.74 13.91
N GLY A 429 -19.95 16.27 14.15
CA GLY A 429 -21.17 15.96 13.40
C GLY A 429 -21.74 14.60 13.72
N GLU A 430 -22.46 14.01 12.76
CA GLU A 430 -23.12 12.71 12.94
C GLU A 430 -22.10 11.59 13.16
N ALA A 431 -22.41 10.67 14.08
CA ALA A 431 -21.62 9.47 14.35
C ALA A 431 -22.28 8.25 13.69
N PHE A 432 -21.53 7.56 12.81
CA PHE A 432 -22.06 6.47 11.97
C PHE A 432 -21.77 5.06 12.50
N GLY A 433 -21.08 4.94 13.62
CA GLY A 433 -20.58 3.67 14.14
C GLY A 433 -19.13 3.38 13.76
N GLY A 434 -18.52 2.35 14.35
CA GLY A 434 -17.10 2.03 14.15
C GLY A 434 -16.12 3.16 14.50
N GLY A 435 -16.59 4.27 15.07
CA GLY A 435 -15.81 5.47 15.33
C GLY A 435 -15.70 6.47 14.17
N LEU A 436 -16.44 6.24 13.07
CA LEU A 436 -16.53 7.17 11.94
C LEU A 436 -17.50 8.32 12.26
N THR A 437 -17.12 9.53 11.90
CA THR A 437 -17.91 10.74 12.08
C THR A 437 -18.06 11.53 10.79
N GLU A 438 -19.02 12.43 10.75
CA GLU A 438 -19.30 13.26 9.58
C GLU A 438 -18.08 14.07 9.11
N VAL A 439 -17.35 14.70 10.03
CA VAL A 439 -16.12 15.47 9.69
C VAL A 439 -15.11 14.60 8.97
N GLU A 440 -14.87 13.39 9.45
CA GLU A 440 -13.94 12.46 8.80
C GLU A 440 -14.48 11.97 7.45
N ALA A 441 -15.75 11.65 7.35
CA ALA A 441 -16.39 11.23 6.10
C ALA A 441 -16.31 12.33 5.01
N ARG A 442 -16.56 13.59 5.37
CA ARG A 442 -16.42 14.75 4.46
C ARG A 442 -14.97 14.93 4.00
N TRP A 443 -14.00 14.84 4.93
CA TRP A 443 -12.58 14.89 4.58
C TRP A 443 -12.20 13.82 3.55
N ILE A 444 -12.60 12.57 3.78
CA ILE A 444 -12.35 11.43 2.89
C ILE A 444 -12.96 11.70 1.50
N PHE A 445 -14.17 12.23 1.43
CA PHE A 445 -14.83 12.58 0.18
C PHE A 445 -14.10 13.73 -0.55
N GLU A 446 -13.84 14.84 0.16
CA GLU A 446 -13.33 16.07 -0.42
C GLU A 446 -11.86 16.02 -0.78
N ARG A 447 -11.04 15.23 -0.03
CA ARG A 447 -9.58 15.25 -0.11
C ARG A 447 -8.97 13.97 -0.63
N GLU A 448 -9.68 12.85 -0.59
CA GLU A 448 -9.12 11.53 -0.84
C GLU A 448 -9.82 10.77 -1.98
N TRP A 449 -10.61 11.44 -2.81
CA TRP A 449 -11.33 10.89 -3.97
C TRP A 449 -12.25 9.70 -3.66
N ALA A 450 -12.69 9.51 -2.44
CA ALA A 450 -13.69 8.49 -2.15
C ALA A 450 -15.05 8.95 -2.71
N LEU A 451 -15.58 8.23 -3.68
CA LEU A 451 -16.83 8.58 -4.34
C LEU A 451 -17.99 7.68 -3.90
N THR A 452 -17.70 6.54 -3.28
CA THR A 452 -18.70 5.63 -2.74
C THR A 452 -18.47 5.36 -1.26
N PRO A 453 -19.52 4.92 -0.52
CA PRO A 453 -19.37 4.50 0.88
C PRO A 453 -18.30 3.40 1.06
N GLU A 454 -18.19 2.47 0.11
CA GLU A 454 -17.20 1.40 0.12
C GLU A 454 -15.78 1.94 0.01
N ASP A 455 -15.55 2.98 -0.81
CA ASP A 455 -14.25 3.64 -0.89
C ASP A 455 -13.83 4.16 0.48
N ALA A 456 -14.74 4.82 1.19
CA ALA A 456 -14.51 5.36 2.52
C ALA A 456 -14.32 4.26 3.59
N LEU A 457 -15.21 3.27 3.61
CA LEU A 457 -15.25 2.25 4.66
C LEU A 457 -14.15 1.19 4.52
N GLU A 458 -13.79 0.81 3.27
CA GLU A 458 -12.91 -0.33 3.05
C GLU A 458 -11.45 0.09 2.82
N ARG A 459 -11.20 1.21 2.12
CA ARG A 459 -9.84 1.62 1.72
C ARG A 459 -9.31 2.83 2.46
N ARG A 460 -10.16 3.83 2.77
CA ARG A 460 -9.69 5.03 3.47
C ARG A 460 -9.60 4.82 4.97
N SER A 461 -10.65 4.29 5.60
CA SER A 461 -10.74 4.18 7.05
C SER A 461 -10.64 2.75 7.60
N LYS A 462 -11.05 1.74 6.82
CA LYS A 462 -11.27 0.33 7.23
C LYS A 462 -12.32 0.16 8.33
N LEU A 463 -13.04 1.24 8.66
CA LEU A 463 -14.04 1.24 9.73
C LEU A 463 -15.26 0.39 9.40
N GLY A 464 -15.45 0.03 8.13
CA GLY A 464 -16.44 -0.96 7.74
C GLY A 464 -16.33 -2.29 8.50
N LEU A 465 -15.13 -2.71 8.89
CA LEU A 465 -14.91 -3.93 9.69
C LEU A 465 -15.46 -3.82 11.12
N HIS A 466 -15.65 -2.60 11.62
CA HIS A 466 -16.10 -2.30 12.98
C HIS A 466 -17.56 -1.86 13.05
N MET A 467 -18.26 -1.80 11.91
CA MET A 467 -19.65 -1.40 11.80
C MET A 467 -20.58 -2.61 11.70
N THR A 468 -21.72 -2.50 12.34
CA THR A 468 -22.86 -3.40 12.12
C THR A 468 -23.48 -3.14 10.73
N ALA A 469 -24.27 -4.09 10.23
CA ALA A 469 -24.99 -3.92 8.96
C ALA A 469 -25.94 -2.71 9.00
N ALA A 470 -26.58 -2.45 10.15
CA ALA A 470 -27.46 -1.29 10.34
C ALA A 470 -26.69 0.04 10.26
N GLU A 471 -25.54 0.14 10.92
CA GLU A 471 -24.68 1.32 10.87
C GLU A 471 -24.15 1.59 9.45
N ARG A 472 -23.75 0.56 8.73
CA ARG A 472 -23.35 0.67 7.31
C ARG A 472 -24.50 1.18 6.44
N THR A 473 -25.74 0.73 6.70
CA THR A 473 -26.93 1.19 5.98
C THR A 473 -27.19 2.68 6.23
N VAL A 474 -27.13 3.11 7.49
CA VAL A 474 -27.28 4.53 7.88
C VAL A 474 -26.21 5.39 7.20
N PHE A 475 -24.95 4.98 7.28
CA PHE A 475 -23.82 5.68 6.63
C PHE A 475 -24.02 5.80 5.12
N THR A 476 -24.41 4.70 4.46
CA THR A 476 -24.64 4.67 3.00
C THR A 476 -25.76 5.65 2.61
N ALA A 477 -26.87 5.68 3.35
CA ALA A 477 -27.97 6.60 3.10
C ALA A 477 -27.54 8.07 3.28
N TRP A 478 -26.80 8.36 4.35
CA TRP A 478 -26.26 9.70 4.59
C TRP A 478 -25.27 10.13 3.50
N TRP A 479 -24.35 9.24 3.10
CA TRP A 479 -23.34 9.50 2.04
C TRP A 479 -24.02 9.89 0.74
N THR A 480 -24.97 9.10 0.28
CA THR A 480 -25.73 9.36 -0.96
C THR A 480 -26.50 10.66 -0.89
N ALA A 481 -27.17 10.93 0.23
CA ALA A 481 -27.97 12.16 0.39
C ALA A 481 -27.12 13.44 0.50
N SER A 482 -25.94 13.35 1.14
CA SER A 482 -25.17 14.54 1.55
C SER A 482 -24.00 14.86 0.61
N LEU A 483 -23.45 13.87 -0.09
CA LEU A 483 -22.17 14.03 -0.83
C LEU A 483 -22.32 13.79 -2.34
N GLU A 484 -23.28 13.00 -2.80
CA GLU A 484 -23.49 12.76 -4.24
C GLU A 484 -24.25 13.89 -4.95
N SER A 485 -24.69 14.92 -4.21
CA SER A 485 -25.36 16.06 -4.82
C SER A 485 -24.38 16.88 -5.69
N PRO A 486 -24.77 17.27 -6.92
CA PRO A 486 -23.87 17.97 -7.86
C PRO A 486 -23.29 19.30 -7.35
N SER A 487 -23.89 19.87 -6.30
CA SER A 487 -23.48 21.15 -5.71
C SER A 487 -22.25 21.08 -4.78
N THR A 488 -21.80 19.88 -4.39
CA THR A 488 -20.75 19.69 -3.39
C THR A 488 -19.34 19.49 -3.98
N ARG A 489 -19.19 19.37 -5.29
CA ARG A 489 -17.90 19.17 -5.97
C ARG A 489 -17.21 20.50 -6.25
N SER A 490 -16.57 21.09 -5.24
CA SER A 490 -15.57 22.15 -5.47
C SER A 490 -14.20 21.52 -5.76
N PRO A 491 -13.39 22.10 -6.68
CA PRO A 491 -12.00 21.66 -6.85
C PRO A 491 -11.24 21.87 -5.54
N MET A 492 -10.36 20.93 -5.20
CA MET A 492 -9.56 20.98 -3.97
C MET A 492 -8.83 22.31 -3.82
N PRO A 493 -9.10 23.11 -2.76
CA PRO A 493 -8.24 24.22 -2.45
C PRO A 493 -6.86 23.71 -2.01
N PRO A 494 -5.75 24.40 -2.35
CA PRO A 494 -4.42 24.02 -1.90
C PRO A 494 -4.37 24.04 -0.36
N VAL A 495 -3.70 23.04 0.21
CA VAL A 495 -3.43 23.03 1.67
C VAL A 495 -2.47 24.16 1.99
N ASP A 496 -2.87 25.05 2.89
CA ASP A 496 -2.03 26.14 3.37
C ASP A 496 -0.81 25.56 4.14
N ARG A 497 0.39 25.77 3.58
CA ARG A 497 1.66 25.26 4.13
C ARG A 497 2.19 26.10 5.29
N SER A 498 1.53 27.21 5.67
CA SER A 498 2.05 28.13 6.66
C SER A 498 2.06 27.59 8.10
N ILE A 499 1.42 26.42 8.35
CA ILE A 499 1.24 25.88 9.71
C ILE A 499 2.38 24.94 10.15
N SER A 500 3.29 24.54 9.26
CA SER A 500 4.33 23.54 9.57
C SER A 500 5.63 24.07 10.18
N SER A 501 5.76 25.37 10.47
CA SER A 501 7.02 25.97 10.94
C SER A 501 7.14 26.10 12.48
N GLY A 502 6.31 25.41 13.26
CA GLY A 502 6.22 25.58 14.72
C GLY A 502 6.69 24.42 15.60
N LEU A 503 7.23 23.33 15.03
CA LEU A 503 7.75 22.18 15.81
C LEU A 503 9.17 21.84 15.35
N SER A 504 10.14 22.61 15.80
CA SER A 504 11.58 22.30 15.76
C SER A 504 12.02 21.67 17.08
#